data_7f771bd8ab2b52fd2718a3f9f121550c
#
_entry.id   7f771bd8ab2b52fd2718a3f9f121550c
#
_cell.length_a   1.000
_cell.length_b   1.000
_cell.length_c   1.000
_cell.angle_alpha   90.00
_cell.angle_beta   90.00
_cell.angle_gamma   90.00
#
_symmetry.space_group_name_H-M   'P 1'
#
loop_
_entity.id
_entity.type
_entity.pdbx_description
1 polymer ?
#
loop_
_entity_poly.entity_id
_entity_poly.type
_entity_poly.pdbx_seq_one_letter_code
_entity_poly.pdbx_strand_id
1 'polypeptide(L)'
;MFNVVLVRPEIPPNTGNIGRLCLATKSTLHLIKPLGFSLGHRQLKRAGLDYWSEVSLKLWDSFDALQRSQPPDANYFFLTTKSKRVYYAARFQRDDFLVFGPETKGLPENLLVANKDRCISIPMHGTRSLNLATAVAIVLFEAVRQQQP
;
A
#
# COMPACT_ATOMS: atom_id res chain seq x y z
N MET A 1 -1.30 2.26 -12.87
CA MET A 1 0.13 2.67 -13.00
C MET A 1 1.00 1.94 -12.00
N PHE A 2 0.54 1.85 -10.75
CA PHE A 2 1.24 1.11 -9.69
C PHE A 2 0.32 0.09 -9.06
N ASN A 3 0.88 -0.71 -8.15
CA ASN A 3 0.15 -1.69 -7.37
C ASN A 3 0.31 -1.34 -5.89
N VAL A 4 -0.78 -0.94 -5.24
CA VAL A 4 -0.79 -0.66 -3.81
C VAL A 4 -1.27 -1.91 -3.09
N VAL A 5 -0.48 -2.40 -2.14
CA VAL A 5 -0.80 -3.61 -1.39
C VAL A 5 -0.99 -3.24 0.07
N LEU A 6 -2.16 -3.58 0.62
CA LEU A 6 -2.44 -3.42 2.04
C LEU A 6 -2.49 -4.80 2.68
N VAL A 7 -1.55 -5.06 3.58
CA VAL A 7 -1.46 -6.34 4.29
C VAL A 7 -2.33 -6.27 5.53
N ARG A 8 -3.43 -7.02 5.53
CA ARG A 8 -4.37 -7.13 6.65
C ARG A 8 -4.84 -5.76 7.17
N PRO A 9 -5.40 -4.91 6.30
CA PRO A 9 -5.86 -3.59 6.75
C PRO A 9 -6.99 -3.74 7.78
N GLU A 10 -7.03 -2.83 8.74
CA GLU A 10 -7.90 -2.92 9.91
C GLU A 10 -9.02 -1.88 9.92
N ILE A 11 -8.76 -0.69 9.39
CA ILE A 11 -9.64 0.47 9.54
C ILE A 11 -10.33 0.78 8.21
N PRO A 12 -11.65 0.54 8.10
CA PRO A 12 -12.37 0.69 6.83
C PRO A 12 -12.22 2.04 6.14
N PRO A 13 -12.32 3.20 6.83
CA PRO A 13 -12.15 4.48 6.15
C PRO A 13 -10.79 4.65 5.49
N ASN A 14 -9.73 4.09 6.08
CA ASN A 14 -8.40 4.15 5.46
C ASN A 14 -8.39 3.42 4.12
N THR A 15 -8.90 2.20 4.08
CA THR A 15 -8.96 1.42 2.86
C THR A 15 -9.83 2.10 1.80
N GLY A 16 -10.96 2.68 2.20
CA GLY A 16 -11.82 3.43 1.28
C GLY A 16 -11.11 4.62 0.67
N ASN A 17 -10.40 5.42 1.48
CA ASN A 17 -9.65 6.55 0.99
C ASN A 17 -8.49 6.12 0.07
N ILE A 18 -7.83 5.02 0.40
CA ILE A 18 -6.76 4.48 -0.43
C ILE A 18 -7.31 4.03 -1.79
N GLY A 19 -8.51 3.46 -1.81
CA GLY A 19 -9.18 3.12 -3.06
C GLY A 19 -9.35 4.34 -3.97
N ARG A 20 -9.71 5.50 -3.42
CA ARG A 20 -9.79 6.74 -4.19
C ARG A 20 -8.44 7.16 -4.75
N LEU A 21 -7.37 7.02 -3.96
CA LEU A 21 -6.02 7.34 -4.44
C LEU A 21 -5.63 6.43 -5.60
N CYS A 22 -5.93 5.15 -5.49
CA CYS A 22 -5.64 4.20 -6.55
C CYS A 22 -6.41 4.52 -7.83
N LEU A 23 -7.69 4.89 -7.71
CA LEU A 23 -8.47 5.29 -8.86
C LEU A 23 -7.87 6.55 -9.51
N ALA A 24 -7.50 7.53 -8.71
CA ALA A 24 -6.94 8.79 -9.20
C ALA A 24 -5.60 8.60 -9.92
N THR A 25 -4.87 7.55 -9.62
CA THR A 25 -3.55 7.28 -10.20
C THR A 25 -3.54 6.11 -11.18
N LYS A 26 -4.73 5.59 -11.52
CA LYS A 26 -4.87 4.40 -12.38
C LYS A 26 -4.05 3.22 -11.85
N SER A 27 -4.08 3.05 -10.54
CA SER A 27 -3.35 1.99 -9.85
C SER A 27 -4.32 0.92 -9.37
N THR A 28 -3.81 -0.29 -9.15
CA THR A 28 -4.59 -1.40 -8.62
C THR A 28 -4.41 -1.50 -7.12
N LEU A 29 -5.51 -1.71 -6.40
CA LEU A 29 -5.49 -1.93 -4.95
C LEU A 29 -5.56 -3.42 -4.68
N HIS A 30 -4.56 -3.93 -3.96
CA HIS A 30 -4.51 -5.33 -3.52
C HIS A 30 -4.73 -5.38 -2.02
N LEU A 31 -5.66 -6.21 -1.58
CA LEU A 31 -5.93 -6.42 -0.15
C LEU A 31 -5.56 -7.86 0.22
N ILE A 32 -4.71 -8.00 1.23
CA ILE A 32 -4.28 -9.30 1.76
C ILE A 32 -5.11 -9.61 3.00
N LYS A 33 -5.83 -10.72 2.95
CA LYS A 33 -6.65 -11.19 4.07
C LYS A 33 -5.79 -11.71 5.22
N PRO A 34 -6.33 -11.77 6.45
CA PRO A 34 -7.69 -11.38 6.81
C PRO A 34 -7.84 -9.86 6.92
N LEU A 35 -9.02 -9.37 6.54
CA LEU A 35 -9.36 -7.96 6.68
C LEU A 35 -10.03 -7.73 8.04
N GLY A 36 -9.79 -6.59 8.65
CA GLY A 36 -10.44 -6.21 9.91
C GLY A 36 -11.87 -5.73 9.74
N PHE A 37 -12.43 -5.86 8.53
CA PHE A 37 -13.77 -5.40 8.20
C PHE A 37 -14.28 -6.19 6.99
N SER A 38 -15.57 -6.04 6.66
CA SER A 38 -16.13 -6.63 5.45
C SER A 38 -16.05 -5.63 4.29
N LEU A 39 -15.95 -6.13 3.05
CA LEU A 39 -15.92 -5.26 1.87
C LEU A 39 -17.25 -4.55 1.64
N GLY A 40 -18.34 -5.03 2.25
CA GLY A 40 -19.62 -4.35 2.24
C GLY A 40 -19.77 -3.31 3.34
N HIS A 41 -18.74 -3.10 4.16
CA HIS A 41 -18.82 -2.24 5.31
C HIS A 41 -19.17 -0.80 4.91
N ARG A 42 -20.11 -0.19 5.66
CA ARG A 42 -20.60 1.15 5.34
C ARG A 42 -19.49 2.20 5.31
N GLN A 43 -18.57 2.15 6.27
CA GLN A 43 -17.49 3.14 6.36
C GLN A 43 -16.51 3.00 5.21
N LEU A 44 -16.28 1.79 4.72
CA LEU A 44 -15.45 1.57 3.55
C LEU A 44 -16.06 2.23 2.31
N LYS A 45 -17.33 1.96 2.04
CA LYS A 45 -18.03 2.54 0.89
C LYS A 45 -18.17 4.04 1.01
N ARG A 46 -18.43 4.54 2.22
CA ARG A 46 -18.56 5.97 2.46
C ARG A 46 -17.25 6.71 2.23
N ALA A 47 -16.13 6.16 2.68
CA ALA A 47 -14.82 6.76 2.46
C ALA A 47 -14.41 6.74 1.00
N GLY A 48 -14.75 5.66 0.29
CA GLY A 48 -14.54 5.54 -1.15
C GLY A 48 -15.56 6.31 -1.98
N LEU A 49 -16.64 6.77 -1.33
CA LEU A 49 -17.75 7.47 -1.98
C LEU A 49 -18.30 6.66 -3.16
N ASP A 50 -18.71 7.34 -4.23
CA ASP A 50 -19.26 6.71 -5.42
C ASP A 50 -18.18 6.03 -6.28
N TYR A 51 -16.91 6.22 -5.94
CA TYR A 51 -15.80 5.70 -6.73
C TYR A 51 -15.46 4.24 -6.42
N TRP A 52 -15.96 3.69 -5.30
CA TRP A 52 -15.53 2.36 -4.86
C TRP A 52 -15.78 1.28 -5.90
N SER A 53 -16.90 1.32 -6.61
CA SER A 53 -17.22 0.33 -7.64
C SER A 53 -16.28 0.41 -8.86
N GLU A 54 -15.58 1.54 -9.04
CA GLU A 54 -14.66 1.73 -10.15
C GLU A 54 -13.21 1.40 -9.79
N VAL A 55 -12.94 1.13 -8.52
CA VAL A 55 -11.59 0.80 -8.05
C VAL A 55 -11.19 -0.58 -8.59
N SER A 56 -10.01 -0.65 -9.21
CA SER A 56 -9.43 -1.94 -9.59
C SER A 56 -8.96 -2.63 -8.33
N LEU A 57 -9.72 -3.61 -7.86
CA LEU A 57 -9.51 -4.27 -6.58
C LEU A 57 -9.20 -5.74 -6.77
N LYS A 58 -8.18 -6.24 -6.08
CA LYS A 58 -7.84 -7.67 -6.04
C LYS A 58 -7.67 -8.12 -4.60
N LEU A 59 -8.24 -9.28 -4.28
CA LEU A 59 -8.16 -9.89 -2.96
C LEU A 59 -7.26 -11.11 -3.00
N TRP A 60 -6.46 -11.28 -1.96
CA TRP A 60 -5.52 -12.40 -1.85
C TRP A 60 -5.62 -13.02 -0.46
N ASP A 61 -5.49 -14.35 -0.40
CA ASP A 61 -5.51 -15.07 0.86
C ASP A 61 -4.23 -14.83 1.68
N SER A 62 -3.12 -14.54 1.00
CA SER A 62 -1.83 -14.25 1.63
C SER A 62 -0.97 -13.40 0.72
N PHE A 63 0.03 -12.75 1.29
CA PHE A 63 1.03 -12.02 0.48
C PHE A 63 1.80 -12.99 -0.44
N ASP A 64 2.09 -14.18 0.06
CA ASP A 64 2.74 -15.22 -0.73
C ASP A 64 1.92 -15.60 -1.96
N ALA A 65 0.60 -15.71 -1.83
CA ALA A 65 -0.29 -15.98 -2.96
C ALA A 65 -0.21 -14.87 -4.00
N LEU A 66 -0.16 -13.62 -3.57
CA LEU A 66 0.01 -12.49 -4.48
C LEU A 66 1.34 -12.61 -5.24
N GLN A 67 2.42 -12.83 -4.52
CA GLN A 67 3.75 -12.90 -5.14
C GLN A 67 3.85 -14.03 -6.17
N ARG A 68 3.28 -15.20 -5.85
CA ARG A 68 3.32 -16.35 -6.76
C ARG A 68 2.56 -16.12 -8.06
N SER A 69 1.60 -15.20 -8.07
CA SER A 69 0.83 -14.91 -9.27
C SER A 69 1.45 -13.80 -10.12
N GLN A 70 2.57 -13.22 -9.68
CA GLN A 70 3.25 -12.14 -10.40
C GLN A 70 4.46 -12.67 -11.15
N PRO A 71 4.94 -11.91 -12.18
CA PRO A 71 6.18 -12.29 -12.88
C PRO A 71 7.36 -12.35 -11.91
N PRO A 72 8.39 -13.17 -12.20
CA PRO A 72 9.56 -13.28 -11.32
C PRO A 72 10.33 -11.97 -11.13
N ASP A 73 10.24 -11.06 -12.10
CA ASP A 73 10.90 -9.76 -12.05
C ASP A 73 10.06 -8.65 -11.46
N ALA A 74 8.90 -8.98 -10.90
CA ALA A 74 8.06 -8.01 -10.20
C ALA A 74 8.85 -7.37 -9.06
N ASN A 75 8.73 -6.05 -8.94
CA ASN A 75 9.49 -5.28 -7.97
C ASN A 75 8.59 -4.78 -6.85
N TYR A 76 9.07 -4.90 -5.61
CA TYR A 76 8.31 -4.57 -4.41
C TYR A 76 9.08 -3.59 -3.54
N PHE A 77 8.37 -2.59 -3.00
CA PHE A 77 8.89 -1.71 -1.96
C PHE A 77 8.02 -1.88 -0.71
N PHE A 78 8.67 -2.02 0.44
CA PHE A 78 7.98 -2.27 1.71
C PHE A 78 8.12 -1.06 2.61
N LEU A 79 7.00 -0.45 2.98
CA LEU A 79 7.03 0.73 3.84
C LEU A 79 7.14 0.33 5.30
N THR A 80 8.12 0.88 5.99
CA THR A 80 8.32 0.65 7.42
C THR A 80 8.97 1.88 8.05
N THR A 81 8.65 2.14 9.33
CA THR A 81 9.30 3.22 10.07
C THR A 81 10.74 2.88 10.45
N LYS A 82 11.15 1.62 10.26
CA LYS A 82 12.46 1.12 10.68
C LYS A 82 13.54 1.24 9.62
N SER A 83 13.20 1.59 8.39
CA SER A 83 14.19 1.72 7.32
C SER A 83 14.90 3.07 7.39
N LYS A 84 16.19 3.06 7.07
CA LYS A 84 16.97 4.28 6.92
C LYS A 84 16.86 4.89 5.54
N ARG A 85 16.41 4.12 4.56
CA ARG A 85 16.23 4.58 3.19
C ARG A 85 14.92 5.33 3.08
N VAL A 86 15.00 6.63 2.77
CA VAL A 86 13.79 7.46 2.64
C VAL A 86 13.09 7.16 1.31
N TYR A 87 11.76 7.29 1.30
CA TYR A 87 10.95 6.93 0.15
C TYR A 87 11.34 7.68 -1.12
N TYR A 88 11.71 8.95 -1.02
CA TYR A 88 12.06 9.74 -2.20
C TYR A 88 13.47 9.44 -2.74
N ALA A 89 14.26 8.62 -2.03
CA ALA A 89 15.52 8.10 -2.56
C ALA A 89 15.33 6.82 -3.37
N ALA A 90 14.16 6.21 -3.30
CA ALA A 90 13.84 5.02 -4.09
C ALA A 90 13.51 5.42 -5.52
N ARG A 91 13.82 4.54 -6.45
CA ARG A 91 13.48 4.72 -7.87
C ARG A 91 12.32 3.80 -8.20
N PHE A 92 11.16 4.40 -8.40
CA PHE A 92 9.94 3.67 -8.72
C PHE A 92 9.78 3.56 -10.24
N GLN A 93 9.28 2.42 -10.67
CA GLN A 93 8.98 2.17 -12.08
C GLN A 93 7.51 1.72 -12.20
N ARG A 94 6.96 1.85 -13.39
CA ARG A 94 5.59 1.40 -13.64
C ARG A 94 5.44 -0.05 -13.21
N ASP A 95 4.27 -0.35 -12.67
CA ASP A 95 3.86 -1.68 -12.21
C ASP A 95 4.55 -2.14 -10.92
N ASP A 96 5.40 -1.32 -10.31
CA ASP A 96 5.96 -1.63 -9.01
C ASP A 96 4.87 -1.80 -7.96
N PHE A 97 5.14 -2.64 -6.97
CA PHE A 97 4.28 -2.91 -5.85
C PHE A 97 4.75 -2.09 -4.64
N LEU A 98 3.82 -1.33 -4.06
CA LEU A 98 4.06 -0.52 -2.86
C LEU A 98 3.29 -1.19 -1.72
N VAL A 99 4.01 -1.79 -0.77
CA VAL A 99 3.44 -2.68 0.25
C VAL A 99 3.40 -1.98 1.60
N PHE A 100 2.20 -1.95 2.19
CA PHE A 100 1.94 -1.29 3.48
C PHE A 100 1.33 -2.29 4.46
N GLY A 101 1.66 -2.14 5.73
CA GLY A 101 1.17 -3.03 6.78
C GLY A 101 -0.11 -2.54 7.45
N PRO A 102 -0.67 -3.36 8.34
CA PRO A 102 -1.84 -2.97 9.13
C PRO A 102 -1.55 -1.75 9.99
N GLU A 103 -2.60 -0.98 10.27
CA GLU A 103 -2.48 0.34 10.92
C GLU A 103 -1.81 0.26 12.30
N THR A 104 -2.08 -0.79 13.08
CA THR A 104 -1.59 -0.87 14.45
C THR A 104 -0.22 -1.51 14.58
N LYS A 105 0.19 -2.36 13.65
CA LYS A 105 1.40 -3.20 13.81
C LYS A 105 2.46 -2.98 12.75
N GLY A 106 2.10 -2.42 11.60
CA GLY A 106 3.01 -2.38 10.46
C GLY A 106 3.25 -3.77 9.86
N LEU A 107 4.17 -3.87 8.94
CA LEU A 107 4.47 -5.13 8.26
C LEU A 107 5.14 -6.12 9.21
N PRO A 108 4.90 -7.43 9.03
CA PRO A 108 5.55 -8.46 9.85
C PRO A 108 7.08 -8.37 9.77
N GLU A 109 7.75 -8.58 10.91
CA GLU A 109 9.20 -8.47 11.01
C GLU A 109 9.93 -9.42 10.06
N ASN A 110 9.44 -10.66 9.93
CA ASN A 110 10.05 -11.63 9.03
C ASN A 110 10.01 -11.19 7.56
N LEU A 111 8.94 -10.50 7.17
CA LEU A 111 8.81 -9.96 5.81
C LEU A 111 9.82 -8.84 5.58
N LEU A 112 9.98 -7.95 6.57
CA LEU A 112 10.93 -6.84 6.49
C LEU A 112 12.37 -7.32 6.43
N VAL A 113 12.72 -8.31 7.25
CA VAL A 113 14.07 -8.88 7.27
C VAL A 113 14.40 -9.54 5.94
N ALA A 114 13.46 -10.28 5.39
CA ALA A 114 13.65 -10.97 4.10
C ALA A 114 13.79 -9.99 2.93
N ASN A 115 13.32 -8.75 3.09
CA ASN A 115 13.30 -7.74 2.03
C ASN A 115 13.99 -6.45 2.44
N LYS A 116 15.02 -6.55 3.27
CA LYS A 116 15.69 -5.39 3.86
C LYS A 116 16.10 -4.34 2.83
N ASP A 117 16.60 -4.76 1.68
CA ASP A 117 17.07 -3.84 0.62
C ASP A 117 15.93 -3.14 -0.11
N ARG A 118 14.71 -3.57 0.12
CA ARG A 118 13.51 -2.99 -0.52
C ARG A 118 12.64 -2.23 0.46
N CYS A 119 13.09 -2.05 1.69
CA CYS A 119 12.37 -1.29 2.70
C CYS A 119 12.64 0.20 2.54
N ILE A 120 11.59 1.00 2.68
CA ILE A 120 11.64 2.46 2.60
C ILE A 120 10.84 3.06 3.75
N SER A 121 11.14 4.31 4.09
CA SER A 121 10.47 5.00 5.18
C SER A 121 10.09 6.42 4.78
N ILE A 122 9.14 6.99 5.52
CA ILE A 122 8.80 8.40 5.44
C ILE A 122 9.48 9.09 6.62
N PRO A 123 10.34 10.11 6.42
CA PRO A 123 10.95 10.83 7.51
C PRO A 123 9.87 11.49 8.38
N MET A 124 9.99 11.37 9.69
CA MET A 124 9.04 12.00 10.60
C MET A 124 9.70 12.30 11.93
N HIS A 125 9.15 13.31 12.60
CA HIS A 125 9.59 13.75 13.93
C HIS A 125 8.37 13.94 14.81
N GLY A 126 8.50 13.63 16.10
CA GLY A 126 7.43 13.87 17.07
C GLY A 126 6.27 12.89 17.03
N THR A 127 6.30 11.89 16.15
CA THR A 127 5.32 10.83 16.13
C THR A 127 5.97 9.52 15.66
N ARG A 128 5.31 8.40 15.93
CA ARG A 128 5.83 7.07 15.57
C ARG A 128 5.35 6.60 14.21
N SER A 129 4.21 7.09 13.76
CA SER A 129 3.61 6.65 12.51
C SER A 129 2.65 7.70 11.98
N LEU A 130 2.29 7.58 10.73
CA LEU A 130 1.28 8.40 10.08
C LEU A 130 0.03 7.54 9.85
N ASN A 131 -1.10 8.22 9.69
CA ASN A 131 -2.32 7.55 9.21
C ASN A 131 -1.99 6.80 7.92
N LEU A 132 -2.53 5.58 7.79
CA LEU A 132 -2.19 4.71 6.66
C LEU A 132 -2.52 5.34 5.31
N ALA A 133 -3.70 5.94 5.16
CA ALA A 133 -4.07 6.57 3.89
C ALA A 133 -3.13 7.74 3.56
N THR A 134 -2.70 8.48 4.57
CA THR A 134 -1.72 9.56 4.39
C THR A 134 -0.38 9.01 3.93
N ALA A 135 0.10 7.93 4.55
CA ALA A 135 1.37 7.31 4.16
C ALA A 135 1.30 6.80 2.71
N VAL A 136 0.20 6.16 2.34
CA VAL A 136 0.00 5.70 0.96
C VAL A 136 0.03 6.86 -0.02
N ALA A 137 -0.68 7.95 0.30
CA ALA A 137 -0.72 9.13 -0.57
C ALA A 137 0.68 9.69 -0.82
N ILE A 138 1.48 9.82 0.24
CA ILE A 138 2.84 10.35 0.13
C ILE A 138 3.69 9.50 -0.82
N VAL A 139 3.73 8.20 -0.58
CA VAL A 139 4.59 7.29 -1.36
C VAL A 139 4.06 7.11 -2.79
N LEU A 140 2.75 6.91 -2.93
CA LEU A 140 2.14 6.69 -4.24
C LEU A 140 2.34 7.89 -5.16
N PHE A 141 2.12 9.11 -4.65
CA PHE A 141 2.26 10.30 -5.49
C PHE A 141 3.71 10.67 -5.77
N GLU A 142 4.64 10.29 -4.92
CA GLU A 142 6.06 10.39 -5.28
C GLU A 142 6.38 9.42 -6.43
N ALA A 143 5.87 8.19 -6.36
CA ALA A 143 6.07 7.22 -7.44
C ALA A 143 5.48 7.73 -8.76
N VAL A 144 4.28 8.31 -8.70
CA VAL A 144 3.64 8.93 -9.88
C VAL A 144 4.48 10.07 -10.42
N ARG A 145 4.98 10.95 -9.53
CA ARG A 145 5.82 12.09 -9.94
C ARG A 145 7.03 11.61 -10.73
N GLN A 146 7.65 10.52 -10.29
CA GLN A 146 8.84 9.99 -10.97
C GLN A 146 8.55 9.47 -12.39
N GLN A 147 7.29 9.16 -12.69
CA GLN A 147 6.89 8.70 -14.02
C GLN A 147 6.44 9.83 -14.94
N GLN A 148 6.31 11.04 -14.41
CA GLN A 148 5.94 12.20 -15.23
C GLN A 148 7.13 12.66 -16.05
N PRO A 149 6.92 13.09 -17.31
CA PRO A 149 8.00 13.60 -18.15
C PRO A 149 8.57 14.92 -17.65
#